data_9a458fcb5efca84f9763214eb8bd3e89
#
_entry.id   9a458fcb5efca84f9763214eb8bd3e89
#
_cell.length_a   1.000
_cell.length_b   1.000
_cell.length_c   1.000
_cell.angle_alpha   90.00
_cell.angle_beta   90.00
_cell.angle_gamma   90.00
#
_symmetry.space_group_name_H-M   'P 1'
#
loop_
_entity.id
_entity.type
_entity.pdbx_description
1 polymer ?
#
loop_
_entity_poly.entity_id
_entity_poly.type
_entity_poly.pdbx_seq_one_letter_code
_entity_poly.pdbx_strand_id
1 'polypeptide(L)'
;MNRLVNIQLSKVKSSVENLIEGSKNISALVEVAQKAQYDLYLVGGFLRDAFLGKSCKDVDFVSSKASELAKLVAIQTGSKPVLIDRKFGTVRLIPPVHPNAIGEPYVVDLSPLRGSSIFDDLYQRDFTINSLAFDISAWWIDRGAHLLDPLGGITDLEDGRLRVCSRGSLSDDPLRILRAYRLVSAYGLILPAQTRKHILQACHRLNQVAVERIRDEMMLILSSASSASILRMLDEDGVLKLLLPECVDMRNLQQSDSLHLEVWQHSLSALEALEFFLTNIRELLGDYADEASTILSQKLAGERSRQTSLKLAVLLHDIGKPFRRSVGKNGAIHFYGHEVVGSELAASLCIRLRLSNKETNFVSQLVRQHMRPIHLFRLTPTPTRALSRFFRLGPEFFWPLLLLFASDYKAFQEATSVGGDLKPLHQRIRDWLDFYYEQLKPREMEPPIVSGHDLIKFLHLSPSPMVGRLLNALAELQWEGCIRTRREALDQAARLLKQWN
;
A
#
# COMPACT_ATOMS: atom_id res chain seq x y z
N MET A 1 -30.04 0.90 -26.82
CA MET A 1 -29.96 0.61 -25.39
C MET A 1 -30.14 -0.89 -25.08
N ASN A 2 -31.23 -1.56 -25.49
CA ASN A 2 -31.50 -2.97 -25.16
C ASN A 2 -30.45 -4.01 -25.60
N ARG A 3 -29.72 -3.80 -26.72
CA ARG A 3 -28.77 -4.80 -27.25
C ARG A 3 -27.46 -4.88 -26.46
N LEU A 4 -26.96 -3.76 -25.94
CA LEU A 4 -25.74 -3.70 -25.10
C LEU A 4 -26.02 -4.29 -23.72
N VAL A 5 -27.15 -3.95 -23.10
CA VAL A 5 -27.57 -4.49 -21.80
C VAL A 5 -27.72 -6.01 -21.88
N ASN A 6 -28.32 -6.54 -22.94
CA ASN A 6 -28.48 -8.00 -23.14
C ASN A 6 -27.13 -8.71 -23.32
N ILE A 7 -26.17 -8.10 -24.01
CA ILE A 7 -24.81 -8.66 -24.15
C ILE A 7 -24.07 -8.69 -22.81
N GLN A 8 -24.22 -7.66 -22.00
CA GLN A 8 -23.57 -7.58 -20.69
C GLN A 8 -24.23 -8.54 -19.67
N LEU A 9 -25.55 -8.68 -19.69
CA LEU A 9 -26.25 -9.68 -18.88
C LEU A 9 -25.82 -11.12 -19.23
N SER A 10 -25.63 -11.42 -20.53
CA SER A 10 -25.10 -12.72 -20.93
C SER A 10 -23.67 -12.96 -20.43
N LYS A 11 -22.82 -11.92 -20.39
CA LYS A 11 -21.47 -12.00 -19.81
C LYS A 11 -21.50 -12.26 -18.31
N VAL A 12 -22.36 -11.56 -17.56
CA VAL A 12 -22.52 -11.81 -16.12
C VAL A 12 -22.95 -13.24 -15.88
N LYS A 13 -23.95 -13.74 -16.62
CA LYS A 13 -24.39 -15.13 -16.53
C LYS A 13 -23.25 -16.11 -16.79
N SER A 14 -22.51 -15.96 -17.90
CA SER A 14 -21.35 -16.81 -18.22
C SER A 14 -20.25 -16.74 -17.15
N SER A 15 -20.03 -15.57 -16.55
CA SER A 15 -19.07 -15.41 -15.44
C SER A 15 -19.54 -16.17 -14.19
N VAL A 16 -20.84 -16.18 -13.89
CA VAL A 16 -21.41 -16.95 -12.77
C VAL A 16 -21.31 -18.46 -13.04
N GLU A 17 -21.59 -18.89 -14.25
CA GLU A 17 -21.44 -20.29 -14.64
C GLU A 17 -20.00 -20.78 -14.53
N ASN A 18 -19.04 -20.02 -15.06
CA ASN A 18 -17.60 -20.29 -14.93
C ASN A 18 -17.14 -20.29 -13.46
N LEU A 19 -17.71 -19.41 -12.62
CA LEU A 19 -17.44 -19.37 -11.19
C LEU A 19 -17.88 -20.66 -10.50
N ILE A 20 -19.09 -21.13 -10.80
CA ILE A 20 -19.64 -22.36 -10.21
C ILE A 20 -18.83 -23.58 -10.64
N GLU A 21 -18.49 -23.67 -11.94
CA GLU A 21 -17.72 -24.79 -12.49
C GLU A 21 -16.24 -24.79 -12.08
N GLY A 22 -15.68 -23.59 -11.88
CA GLY A 22 -14.26 -23.39 -11.55
C GLY A 22 -13.87 -23.60 -10.08
N SER A 23 -14.85 -23.80 -9.18
CA SER A 23 -14.59 -23.96 -7.75
C SER A 23 -15.38 -25.08 -7.11
N LYS A 24 -14.68 -26.05 -6.52
CA LYS A 24 -15.31 -27.17 -5.79
C LYS A 24 -16.19 -26.70 -4.63
N ASN A 25 -15.74 -25.68 -3.91
CA ASN A 25 -16.49 -25.13 -2.78
C ASN A 25 -17.78 -24.47 -3.23
N ILE A 26 -17.74 -23.72 -4.34
CA ILE A 26 -18.91 -23.02 -4.88
C ILE A 26 -19.89 -24.01 -5.52
N SER A 27 -19.41 -24.99 -6.30
CA SER A 27 -20.25 -26.07 -6.81
C SER A 27 -20.96 -26.82 -5.68
N ALA A 28 -20.24 -27.19 -4.61
CA ALA A 28 -20.81 -27.87 -3.45
C ALA A 28 -21.82 -26.96 -2.72
N LEU A 29 -21.55 -25.66 -2.59
CA LEU A 29 -22.49 -24.68 -1.97
C LEU A 29 -23.80 -24.63 -2.76
N VAL A 30 -23.75 -24.56 -4.08
CA VAL A 30 -24.92 -24.54 -4.97
C VAL A 30 -25.72 -25.85 -4.86
N GLU A 31 -25.03 -27.00 -4.92
CA GLU A 31 -25.69 -28.31 -4.78
C GLU A 31 -26.34 -28.51 -3.41
N VAL A 32 -25.66 -28.12 -2.35
CA VAL A 32 -26.20 -28.24 -0.96
C VAL A 32 -27.43 -27.34 -0.80
N ALA A 33 -27.36 -26.09 -1.26
CA ALA A 33 -28.48 -25.18 -1.22
C ALA A 33 -29.69 -25.71 -1.96
N GLN A 34 -29.49 -26.27 -3.16
CA GLN A 34 -30.53 -26.88 -3.96
C GLN A 34 -31.17 -28.09 -3.26
N LYS A 35 -30.34 -29.03 -2.76
CA LYS A 35 -30.86 -30.25 -2.09
C LYS A 35 -31.65 -29.91 -0.82
N ALA A 36 -31.23 -28.88 -0.10
CA ALA A 36 -31.88 -28.42 1.12
C ALA A 36 -33.05 -27.46 0.87
N GLN A 37 -33.29 -27.07 -0.38
CA GLN A 37 -34.29 -26.07 -0.81
C GLN A 37 -34.08 -24.72 -0.05
N TYR A 38 -32.82 -24.30 0.15
CA TYR A 38 -32.46 -23.03 0.75
C TYR A 38 -32.24 -21.98 -0.34
N ASP A 39 -32.62 -20.75 -0.03
CA ASP A 39 -32.30 -19.58 -0.84
C ASP A 39 -30.78 -19.37 -0.91
N LEU A 40 -30.29 -19.00 -2.08
CA LEU A 40 -28.87 -18.67 -2.28
C LEU A 40 -28.72 -17.58 -3.34
N TYR A 41 -28.09 -16.49 -2.96
CA TYR A 41 -27.81 -15.34 -3.84
C TYR A 41 -26.32 -15.06 -3.88
N LEU A 42 -25.76 -14.93 -5.07
CA LEU A 42 -24.45 -14.33 -5.28
C LEU A 42 -24.62 -12.81 -5.28
N VAL A 43 -23.78 -12.07 -4.56
CA VAL A 43 -24.00 -10.63 -4.33
C VAL A 43 -22.71 -9.81 -4.43
N GLY A 44 -22.84 -8.52 -4.61
CA GLY A 44 -21.76 -7.56 -4.38
C GLY A 44 -20.74 -7.42 -5.49
N GLY A 45 -19.47 -7.31 -5.08
CA GLY A 45 -18.36 -6.90 -5.95
C GLY A 45 -18.10 -7.80 -7.15
N PHE A 46 -18.30 -9.11 -7.02
CA PHE A 46 -18.12 -10.04 -8.13
C PHE A 46 -19.02 -9.70 -9.32
N LEU A 47 -20.30 -9.40 -9.08
CA LEU A 47 -21.27 -9.09 -10.17
C LEU A 47 -20.90 -7.76 -10.87
N ARG A 48 -20.47 -6.75 -10.11
CA ARG A 48 -19.96 -5.50 -10.66
C ARG A 48 -18.73 -5.76 -11.56
N ASP A 49 -17.77 -6.55 -11.07
CA ASP A 49 -16.53 -6.82 -11.78
C ASP A 49 -16.77 -7.67 -13.03
N ALA A 50 -17.66 -8.67 -12.95
CA ALA A 50 -18.12 -9.45 -14.09
C ALA A 50 -18.79 -8.59 -15.17
N PHE A 51 -19.63 -7.62 -14.74
CA PHE A 51 -20.26 -6.66 -15.65
C PHE A 51 -19.20 -5.79 -16.38
N LEU A 52 -18.17 -5.37 -15.67
CA LEU A 52 -17.05 -4.57 -16.21
C LEU A 52 -15.98 -5.40 -16.94
N GLY A 53 -16.12 -6.74 -17.01
CA GLY A 53 -15.12 -7.63 -17.60
C GLY A 53 -13.81 -7.72 -16.82
N LYS A 54 -13.85 -7.45 -15.50
CA LYS A 54 -12.72 -7.58 -14.59
C LYS A 54 -12.75 -8.91 -13.84
N SER A 55 -11.58 -9.44 -13.50
CA SER A 55 -11.47 -10.62 -12.64
C SER A 55 -11.69 -10.25 -11.16
N CYS A 56 -12.40 -11.09 -10.42
CA CYS A 56 -12.60 -10.98 -8.99
C CYS A 56 -12.35 -12.33 -8.32
N LYS A 57 -11.67 -12.33 -7.18
CA LYS A 57 -11.41 -13.56 -6.40
C LYS A 57 -12.27 -13.63 -5.13
N ASP A 58 -12.75 -12.50 -4.65
CA ASP A 58 -13.62 -12.42 -3.48
C ASP A 58 -15.06 -12.62 -3.91
N VAL A 59 -15.71 -13.63 -3.39
CA VAL A 59 -17.05 -14.04 -3.78
C VAL A 59 -17.96 -14.09 -2.57
N ASP A 60 -18.96 -13.23 -2.56
CA ASP A 60 -19.92 -13.08 -1.47
C ASP A 60 -21.23 -13.76 -1.83
N PHE A 61 -21.70 -14.65 -0.96
CA PHE A 61 -23.04 -15.22 -1.02
C PHE A 61 -23.87 -14.80 0.19
N VAL A 62 -25.17 -14.70 -0.01
CA VAL A 62 -26.13 -14.52 1.07
C VAL A 62 -27.23 -15.58 1.00
N SER A 63 -27.69 -15.99 2.19
CA SER A 63 -28.76 -16.97 2.36
C SER A 63 -29.44 -16.76 3.72
N SER A 64 -30.75 -17.02 3.82
CA SER A 64 -31.43 -17.08 5.11
C SER A 64 -30.87 -18.17 6.04
N LYS A 65 -30.18 -19.18 5.46
CA LYS A 65 -29.59 -20.35 6.14
C LYS A 65 -28.06 -20.43 6.03
N ALA A 66 -27.39 -19.27 5.97
CA ALA A 66 -25.95 -19.17 5.74
C ALA A 66 -25.09 -20.07 6.67
N SER A 67 -25.35 -20.07 7.96
CA SER A 67 -24.59 -20.84 8.94
C SER A 67 -24.79 -22.37 8.77
N GLU A 68 -25.99 -22.80 8.38
CA GLU A 68 -26.30 -24.20 8.13
C GLU A 68 -25.64 -24.65 6.83
N LEU A 69 -25.76 -23.83 5.76
CA LEU A 69 -25.09 -24.10 4.49
C LEU A 69 -23.57 -24.20 4.66
N ALA A 70 -22.93 -23.29 5.40
CA ALA A 70 -21.50 -23.34 5.63
C ALA A 70 -21.04 -24.64 6.28
N LYS A 71 -21.82 -25.16 7.25
CA LYS A 71 -21.53 -26.46 7.90
C LYS A 71 -21.68 -27.63 6.93
N LEU A 72 -22.77 -27.65 6.14
CA LEU A 72 -23.03 -28.72 5.18
C LEU A 72 -21.96 -28.78 4.08
N VAL A 73 -21.58 -27.61 3.55
CA VAL A 73 -20.48 -27.50 2.55
C VAL A 73 -19.16 -27.95 3.15
N ALA A 74 -18.87 -27.57 4.40
CA ALA A 74 -17.66 -27.98 5.08
C ALA A 74 -17.55 -29.52 5.21
N ILE A 75 -18.66 -30.19 5.52
CA ILE A 75 -18.73 -31.67 5.57
C ILE A 75 -18.46 -32.28 4.19
N GLN A 76 -19.05 -31.72 3.12
CA GLN A 76 -18.93 -32.25 1.76
C GLN A 76 -17.55 -32.03 1.14
N THR A 77 -16.92 -30.86 1.41
CA THR A 77 -15.67 -30.46 0.76
C THR A 77 -14.41 -30.63 1.62
N GLY A 78 -14.58 -30.87 2.92
CA GLY A 78 -13.48 -30.80 3.89
C GLY A 78 -13.01 -29.39 4.21
N SER A 79 -13.72 -28.36 3.76
CA SER A 79 -13.38 -26.95 4.04
C SER A 79 -13.63 -26.62 5.51
N LYS A 80 -12.86 -25.65 6.03
CA LYS A 80 -13.02 -25.15 7.41
C LYS A 80 -13.85 -23.87 7.40
N PRO A 81 -15.06 -23.85 8.03
CA PRO A 81 -15.82 -22.63 8.18
C PRO A 81 -15.24 -21.77 9.30
N VAL A 82 -14.91 -20.52 9.01
CA VAL A 82 -14.35 -19.55 9.95
C VAL A 82 -15.25 -18.34 10.03
N LEU A 83 -15.72 -18.00 11.23
CA LEU A 83 -16.52 -16.79 11.46
C LEU A 83 -15.59 -15.57 11.37
N ILE A 84 -15.76 -14.77 10.32
CA ILE A 84 -14.92 -13.59 10.07
C ILE A 84 -15.58 -12.29 10.55
N ASP A 85 -16.91 -12.24 10.61
CA ASP A 85 -17.66 -11.11 11.14
C ASP A 85 -18.74 -11.59 12.13
N ARG A 86 -18.51 -11.28 13.42
CA ARG A 86 -19.47 -11.64 14.48
C ARG A 86 -20.75 -10.82 14.45
N LYS A 87 -20.69 -9.57 13.96
CA LYS A 87 -21.86 -8.68 13.91
C LYS A 87 -22.87 -9.13 12.86
N PHE A 88 -22.37 -9.54 11.72
CA PHE A 88 -23.20 -9.95 10.58
C PHE A 88 -23.29 -11.46 10.40
N GLY A 89 -22.54 -12.24 11.17
CA GLY A 89 -22.54 -13.70 11.08
C GLY A 89 -21.88 -14.26 9.83
N THR A 90 -20.99 -13.49 9.19
CA THR A 90 -20.32 -13.91 7.95
C THR A 90 -19.31 -15.01 8.21
N VAL A 91 -19.40 -16.10 7.46
CA VAL A 91 -18.54 -17.27 7.53
C VAL A 91 -17.71 -17.39 6.26
N ARG A 92 -16.41 -17.47 6.38
CA ARG A 92 -15.48 -17.79 5.29
C ARG A 92 -15.23 -19.29 5.21
N LEU A 93 -15.35 -19.83 4.00
CA LEU A 93 -15.03 -21.23 3.70
C LEU A 93 -13.56 -21.33 3.29
N ILE A 94 -12.72 -21.87 4.20
CA ILE A 94 -11.30 -22.09 3.92
C ILE A 94 -11.13 -23.50 3.36
N PRO A 95 -10.65 -23.66 2.10
CA PRO A 95 -10.46 -24.96 1.49
C PRO A 95 -9.35 -25.75 2.21
N PRO A 96 -9.38 -27.09 2.18
CA PRO A 96 -8.31 -27.92 2.70
C PRO A 96 -7.02 -27.69 1.91
N VAL A 97 -5.89 -27.59 2.61
CA VAL A 97 -4.56 -27.45 2.00
C VAL A 97 -4.11 -28.84 1.54
N HIS A 98 -4.06 -29.08 0.25
CA HIS A 98 -3.46 -30.29 -0.33
C HIS A 98 -2.09 -29.95 -0.92
N PRO A 99 -1.03 -30.69 -0.59
CA PRO A 99 0.34 -30.38 -1.04
C PRO A 99 0.52 -30.33 -2.56
N ASN A 100 -0.34 -31.01 -3.33
CA ASN A 100 -0.27 -31.15 -4.78
C ASN A 100 -1.50 -30.60 -5.52
N ALA A 101 -2.41 -29.88 -4.86
CA ALA A 101 -3.59 -29.33 -5.50
C ALA A 101 -3.34 -27.88 -5.91
N ILE A 102 -3.79 -27.51 -7.11
CA ILE A 102 -4.02 -26.12 -7.48
C ILE A 102 -5.04 -25.60 -6.46
N GLY A 103 -4.64 -24.58 -5.65
CA GLY A 103 -5.51 -24.03 -4.61
C GLY A 103 -6.82 -23.49 -5.19
N GLU A 104 -7.85 -23.40 -4.37
CA GLU A 104 -9.12 -22.77 -4.75
C GLU A 104 -8.85 -21.34 -5.24
N PRO A 105 -9.32 -20.99 -6.46
CA PRO A 105 -9.05 -19.69 -7.04
C PRO A 105 -9.83 -18.55 -6.38
N TYR A 106 -10.85 -18.90 -5.57
CA TYR A 106 -11.80 -17.96 -4.99
C TYR A 106 -11.81 -18.00 -3.46
N VAL A 107 -11.97 -16.82 -2.85
CA VAL A 107 -12.30 -16.68 -1.43
C VAL A 107 -13.80 -16.56 -1.30
N VAL A 108 -14.43 -17.52 -0.61
CA VAL A 108 -15.88 -17.64 -0.51
C VAL A 108 -16.35 -17.22 0.87
N ASP A 109 -17.15 -16.16 0.91
CA ASP A 109 -17.81 -15.64 2.10
C ASP A 109 -19.31 -15.88 2.01
N LEU A 110 -19.90 -16.40 3.09
CA LEU A 110 -21.32 -16.69 3.19
C LEU A 110 -21.92 -15.94 4.38
N SER A 111 -22.88 -15.06 4.12
CA SER A 111 -23.52 -14.21 5.12
C SER A 111 -25.00 -14.46 5.22
N PRO A 112 -25.63 -14.31 6.41
CA PRO A 112 -27.07 -14.21 6.53
C PRO A 112 -27.62 -13.00 5.77
N LEU A 113 -28.85 -13.10 5.29
CA LEU A 113 -29.61 -11.96 4.76
C LEU A 113 -29.75 -10.86 5.81
N ARG A 114 -29.60 -9.62 5.38
CA ARG A 114 -29.87 -8.42 6.20
C ARG A 114 -31.32 -8.01 6.01
N GLY A 115 -32.17 -8.44 6.92
CA GLY A 115 -33.62 -8.19 6.82
C GLY A 115 -34.39 -9.43 6.45
N SER A 116 -35.64 -9.26 5.94
CA SER A 116 -36.57 -10.33 5.67
C SER A 116 -36.48 -10.87 4.24
N SER A 117 -35.82 -10.17 3.35
CA SER A 117 -35.67 -10.51 1.92
C SER A 117 -34.33 -10.09 1.34
N ILE A 118 -34.02 -10.62 0.14
CA ILE A 118 -32.84 -10.17 -0.62
C ILE A 118 -32.92 -8.66 -0.95
N PHE A 119 -34.10 -8.13 -1.16
CA PHE A 119 -34.27 -6.70 -1.41
C PHE A 119 -33.91 -5.86 -0.20
N ASP A 120 -34.25 -6.28 1.02
CA ASP A 120 -33.85 -5.60 2.25
C ASP A 120 -32.34 -5.62 2.41
N ASP A 121 -31.66 -6.75 2.08
CA ASP A 121 -30.20 -6.84 2.09
C ASP A 121 -29.56 -5.85 1.11
N LEU A 122 -30.06 -5.80 -0.12
CA LEU A 122 -29.55 -4.91 -1.15
C LEU A 122 -29.68 -3.42 -0.77
N TYR A 123 -30.81 -3.02 -0.19
CA TYR A 123 -31.03 -1.63 0.28
C TYR A 123 -30.10 -1.22 1.44
N GLN A 124 -29.58 -2.16 2.23
CA GLN A 124 -28.68 -1.90 3.36
C GLN A 124 -27.19 -1.90 2.98
N ARG A 125 -26.87 -2.17 1.70
CA ARG A 125 -25.50 -2.14 1.21
C ARG A 125 -24.93 -0.72 1.12
N ASP A 126 -23.63 -0.62 0.75
CA ASP A 126 -22.92 0.64 0.67
C ASP A 126 -23.34 1.48 -0.56
N PHE A 127 -23.11 0.95 -1.76
CA PHE A 127 -23.31 1.65 -3.03
C PHE A 127 -24.14 0.81 -3.98
N THR A 128 -24.90 1.49 -4.85
CA THR A 128 -25.80 0.85 -5.83
C THR A 128 -25.06 -0.14 -6.72
N ILE A 129 -23.84 0.17 -7.15
CA ILE A 129 -22.98 -0.70 -7.97
C ILE A 129 -22.56 -2.00 -7.28
N ASN A 130 -22.65 -2.07 -5.95
CA ASN A 130 -22.40 -3.26 -5.13
C ASN A 130 -23.70 -3.89 -4.62
N SER A 131 -24.84 -3.30 -4.96
CA SER A 131 -26.20 -3.72 -4.56
C SER A 131 -26.85 -4.52 -5.67
N LEU A 132 -26.10 -5.44 -6.24
CA LEU A 132 -26.53 -6.41 -7.26
C LEU A 132 -26.61 -7.78 -6.63
N ALA A 133 -27.60 -8.58 -7.02
CA ALA A 133 -27.69 -9.99 -6.65
C ALA A 133 -28.02 -10.86 -7.86
N PHE A 134 -27.46 -12.06 -7.89
CA PHE A 134 -27.83 -13.09 -8.86
C PHE A 134 -28.49 -14.24 -8.08
N ASP A 135 -29.74 -14.54 -8.42
CA ASP A 135 -30.50 -15.61 -7.77
C ASP A 135 -30.05 -16.98 -8.30
N ILE A 136 -29.21 -17.64 -7.50
CA ILE A 136 -28.67 -18.96 -7.82
C ILE A 136 -29.76 -20.01 -7.77
N SER A 137 -30.76 -19.87 -6.86
CA SER A 137 -31.83 -20.83 -6.72
C SER A 137 -32.75 -20.86 -7.96
N ALA A 138 -33.10 -19.66 -8.47
CA ALA A 138 -33.88 -19.55 -9.71
C ALA A 138 -33.05 -19.99 -10.94
N TRP A 139 -31.78 -19.58 -11.03
CA TRP A 139 -30.88 -20.01 -12.12
C TRP A 139 -30.74 -21.52 -12.19
N TRP A 140 -30.72 -22.22 -11.05
CA TRP A 140 -30.59 -23.67 -11.04
C TRP A 140 -31.77 -24.36 -11.74
N ILE A 141 -32.96 -23.76 -11.66
CA ILE A 141 -34.21 -24.33 -12.22
C ILE A 141 -34.24 -24.18 -13.74
N ASP A 142 -34.01 -23.00 -14.27
CA ASP A 142 -34.23 -22.67 -15.68
C ASP A 142 -32.98 -22.25 -16.47
N ARG A 143 -31.83 -22.15 -15.77
CA ARG A 143 -30.57 -21.67 -16.32
C ARG A 143 -30.65 -20.26 -16.93
N GLY A 144 -31.63 -19.45 -16.48
CA GLY A 144 -31.83 -18.07 -16.88
C GLY A 144 -30.84 -17.10 -16.29
N ALA A 145 -30.87 -15.84 -16.72
CA ALA A 145 -30.11 -14.75 -16.14
C ALA A 145 -30.96 -14.03 -15.09
N HIS A 146 -30.89 -14.50 -13.85
CA HIS A 146 -31.69 -13.97 -12.72
C HIS A 146 -30.94 -12.90 -11.94
N LEU A 147 -30.60 -11.78 -12.63
CA LEU A 147 -29.95 -10.64 -12.00
C LEU A 147 -30.96 -9.68 -11.40
N LEU A 148 -30.82 -9.37 -10.12
CA LEU A 148 -31.63 -8.43 -9.35
C LEU A 148 -30.88 -7.11 -9.16
N ASP A 149 -31.46 -6.02 -9.62
CA ASP A 149 -30.91 -4.65 -9.52
C ASP A 149 -31.99 -3.64 -9.12
N PRO A 150 -32.48 -3.69 -7.88
CA PRO A 150 -33.59 -2.83 -7.45
C PRO A 150 -33.22 -1.35 -7.34
N LEU A 151 -31.92 -1.01 -7.29
CA LEU A 151 -31.42 0.35 -7.09
C LEU A 151 -30.82 0.98 -8.36
N GLY A 152 -30.80 0.25 -9.50
CA GLY A 152 -30.24 0.75 -10.76
C GLY A 152 -28.72 0.82 -10.76
N GLY A 153 -28.06 -0.13 -10.09
CA GLY A 153 -26.61 -0.20 -10.02
C GLY A 153 -25.95 -0.44 -11.37
N ILE A 154 -26.60 -1.18 -12.28
CA ILE A 154 -26.12 -1.37 -13.65
C ILE A 154 -26.09 -0.04 -14.40
N THR A 155 -27.16 0.74 -14.33
CA THR A 155 -27.21 2.07 -14.94
C THR A 155 -26.13 2.99 -14.37
N ASP A 156 -25.87 2.92 -13.07
CA ASP A 156 -24.79 3.69 -12.45
C ASP A 156 -23.40 3.25 -12.95
N LEU A 157 -23.20 1.96 -13.19
CA LEU A 157 -21.95 1.46 -13.78
C LEU A 157 -21.78 1.91 -15.25
N GLU A 158 -22.83 1.90 -16.04
CA GLU A 158 -22.84 2.40 -17.42
C GLU A 158 -22.55 3.90 -17.49
N ASP A 159 -23.14 4.66 -16.57
CA ASP A 159 -22.96 6.11 -16.47
C ASP A 159 -21.66 6.51 -15.72
N GLY A 160 -20.91 5.54 -15.19
CA GLY A 160 -19.71 5.79 -14.42
C GLY A 160 -19.95 6.57 -13.12
N ARG A 161 -21.05 6.32 -12.41
CA ARG A 161 -21.45 7.06 -11.21
C ARG A 161 -21.40 6.20 -9.95
N LEU A 162 -21.02 6.80 -8.83
CA LEU A 162 -21.05 6.15 -7.51
C LEU A 162 -22.18 6.76 -6.64
N ARG A 163 -23.31 6.07 -6.52
CA ARG A 163 -24.42 6.47 -5.64
C ARG A 163 -24.49 5.58 -4.41
N VAL A 164 -24.85 6.16 -3.26
CA VAL A 164 -25.18 5.39 -2.04
C VAL A 164 -26.53 4.71 -2.18
N CYS A 165 -26.69 3.53 -1.56
CA CYS A 165 -27.96 2.79 -1.58
C CYS A 165 -29.08 3.53 -0.82
N SER A 166 -28.73 4.22 0.26
CA SER A 166 -29.68 4.99 1.08
C SER A 166 -29.02 6.19 1.73
N ARG A 167 -29.82 7.15 2.21
CA ARG A 167 -29.32 8.32 2.97
C ARG A 167 -28.62 7.92 4.26
N GLY A 168 -29.04 6.83 4.91
CA GLY A 168 -28.45 6.31 6.14
C GLY A 168 -27.15 5.52 5.93
N SER A 169 -26.90 5.05 4.72
CA SER A 169 -25.80 4.11 4.41
C SER A 169 -24.44 4.53 5.00
N LEU A 170 -24.05 5.80 4.85
CA LEU A 170 -22.78 6.32 5.37
C LEU A 170 -22.80 6.57 6.88
N SER A 171 -23.97 6.74 7.47
CA SER A 171 -24.12 6.90 8.93
C SER A 171 -24.10 5.57 9.66
N ASP A 172 -24.63 4.51 9.03
CA ASP A 172 -24.67 3.15 9.57
C ASP A 172 -23.28 2.53 9.65
N ASP A 173 -22.43 2.80 8.65
CA ASP A 173 -21.02 2.44 8.63
C ASP A 173 -20.18 3.56 7.98
N PRO A 174 -19.60 4.47 8.79
CA PRO A 174 -18.84 5.60 8.26
C PRO A 174 -17.60 5.21 7.46
N LEU A 175 -17.07 3.97 7.61
CA LEU A 175 -15.97 3.48 6.79
C LEU A 175 -16.30 3.46 5.28
N ARG A 176 -17.58 3.38 4.94
CA ARG A 176 -18.06 3.47 3.56
C ARG A 176 -17.67 4.77 2.88
N ILE A 177 -17.35 5.82 3.64
CA ILE A 177 -16.78 7.07 3.11
C ILE A 177 -15.45 6.79 2.43
N LEU A 178 -14.51 6.12 3.10
CA LEU A 178 -13.20 5.79 2.51
C LEU A 178 -13.35 4.82 1.33
N ARG A 179 -14.25 3.85 1.46
CA ARG A 179 -14.61 2.94 0.37
C ARG A 179 -15.13 3.67 -0.88
N ALA A 180 -15.91 4.78 -0.70
CA ALA A 180 -16.38 5.59 -1.83
C ALA A 180 -15.22 6.12 -2.66
N TYR A 181 -14.24 6.77 -2.03
CA TYR A 181 -13.08 7.32 -2.74
C TYR A 181 -12.22 6.24 -3.38
N ARG A 182 -12.05 5.10 -2.69
CA ARG A 182 -11.34 3.94 -3.26
C ARG A 182 -12.05 3.39 -4.51
N LEU A 183 -13.37 3.24 -4.47
CA LEU A 183 -14.15 2.76 -5.61
C LEU A 183 -14.13 3.76 -6.78
N VAL A 184 -14.24 5.06 -6.49
CA VAL A 184 -14.11 6.12 -7.51
C VAL A 184 -12.81 5.94 -8.28
N SER A 185 -11.70 5.79 -7.60
CA SER A 185 -10.40 5.62 -8.25
C SER A 185 -10.25 4.27 -8.95
N ALA A 186 -10.65 3.17 -8.30
CA ALA A 186 -10.46 1.81 -8.84
C ALA A 186 -11.24 1.56 -10.13
N TYR A 187 -12.36 2.26 -10.30
CA TYR A 187 -13.29 2.07 -11.43
C TYR A 187 -13.45 3.30 -12.32
N GLY A 188 -12.73 4.40 -12.04
CA GLY A 188 -12.85 5.64 -12.81
C GLY A 188 -14.25 6.28 -12.70
N LEU A 189 -14.92 6.14 -11.55
CA LEU A 189 -16.28 6.62 -11.36
C LEU A 189 -16.29 8.10 -10.98
N ILE A 190 -17.40 8.76 -11.26
CA ILE A 190 -17.70 10.12 -10.81
C ILE A 190 -18.45 10.03 -9.47
N LEU A 191 -18.09 10.89 -8.52
CA LEU A 191 -18.79 11.06 -7.28
C LEU A 191 -19.91 12.13 -7.47
N PRO A 192 -21.21 11.75 -7.56
CA PRO A 192 -22.26 12.72 -7.77
C PRO A 192 -22.36 13.72 -6.60
N ALA A 193 -22.74 14.95 -6.90
CA ALA A 193 -22.87 16.02 -5.90
C ALA A 193 -23.73 15.61 -4.67
N GLN A 194 -24.78 14.82 -4.89
CA GLN A 194 -25.60 14.31 -3.80
C GLN A 194 -24.87 13.31 -2.92
N THR A 195 -24.09 12.38 -3.49
CA THR A 195 -23.26 11.44 -2.73
C THR A 195 -22.18 12.19 -1.96
N ARG A 196 -21.49 13.16 -2.60
CA ARG A 196 -20.48 14.03 -1.96
C ARG A 196 -21.10 14.79 -0.76
N LYS A 197 -22.30 15.32 -0.91
CA LYS A 197 -23.03 15.98 0.19
C LYS A 197 -23.26 15.03 1.37
N HIS A 198 -23.68 13.78 1.12
CA HIS A 198 -23.85 12.78 2.18
C HIS A 198 -22.54 12.44 2.88
N ILE A 199 -21.43 12.35 2.12
CA ILE A 199 -20.09 12.15 2.67
C ILE A 199 -19.71 13.28 3.63
N LEU A 200 -19.85 14.54 3.19
CA LEU A 200 -19.51 15.72 4.00
C LEU A 200 -20.34 15.81 5.29
N GLN A 201 -21.60 15.39 5.23
CA GLN A 201 -22.48 15.33 6.42
C GLN A 201 -22.08 14.22 7.40
N ALA A 202 -21.55 13.09 6.92
CA ALA A 202 -21.24 11.91 7.74
C ALA A 202 -19.77 11.80 8.15
N CYS A 203 -18.84 12.56 7.53
CA CYS A 203 -17.40 12.35 7.68
C CYS A 203 -16.91 12.49 9.14
N HIS A 204 -17.53 13.35 9.97
CA HIS A 204 -17.19 13.48 11.38
C HIS A 204 -17.38 12.16 12.18
N ARG A 205 -18.19 11.23 11.68
CA ARG A 205 -18.41 9.92 12.33
C ARG A 205 -17.26 8.93 12.08
N LEU A 206 -16.29 9.25 11.22
CA LEU A 206 -15.10 8.41 11.04
C LEU A 206 -14.33 8.20 12.35
N ASN A 207 -14.41 9.13 13.30
CA ASN A 207 -13.83 8.99 14.64
C ASN A 207 -14.44 7.85 15.48
N GLN A 208 -15.61 7.33 15.09
CA GLN A 208 -16.28 6.20 15.76
C GLN A 208 -15.88 4.84 15.17
N VAL A 209 -15.16 4.84 14.04
CA VAL A 209 -14.70 3.62 13.37
C VAL A 209 -13.44 3.11 14.04
N ALA A 210 -13.35 1.79 14.23
CA ALA A 210 -12.12 1.16 14.73
C ALA A 210 -10.91 1.51 13.85
N VAL A 211 -9.81 1.89 14.49
CA VAL A 211 -8.60 2.39 13.80
C VAL A 211 -8.04 1.36 12.82
N GLU A 212 -8.14 0.09 13.15
CA GLU A 212 -7.70 -1.02 12.30
C GLU A 212 -8.46 -1.05 10.96
N ARG A 213 -9.78 -0.79 10.98
CA ARG A 213 -10.60 -0.71 9.77
C ARG A 213 -10.23 0.52 8.93
N ILE A 214 -9.98 1.67 9.57
CA ILE A 214 -9.50 2.89 8.90
C ILE A 214 -8.13 2.61 8.26
N ARG A 215 -7.20 2.03 9.02
CA ARG A 215 -5.87 1.64 8.51
C ARG A 215 -6.01 0.79 7.25
N ASP A 216 -6.82 -0.26 7.30
CA ASP A 216 -6.93 -1.22 6.20
C ASP A 216 -7.46 -0.55 4.92
N GLU A 217 -8.48 0.30 5.00
CA GLU A 217 -8.97 1.08 3.85
C GLU A 217 -7.93 2.11 3.38
N MET A 218 -7.24 2.82 4.29
CA MET A 218 -6.17 3.75 3.93
C MET A 218 -5.02 3.05 3.19
N MET A 219 -4.61 1.88 3.66
CA MET A 219 -3.55 1.10 3.01
C MET A 219 -4.00 0.53 1.67
N LEU A 220 -5.29 0.18 1.50
CA LEU A 220 -5.87 -0.17 0.20
C LEU A 220 -5.87 1.02 -0.76
N ILE A 221 -6.20 2.23 -0.29
CA ILE A 221 -6.08 3.46 -1.09
C ILE A 221 -4.63 3.65 -1.53
N LEU A 222 -3.67 3.60 -0.61
CA LEU A 222 -2.24 3.75 -0.91
C LEU A 222 -1.71 2.65 -1.84
N SER A 223 -2.29 1.45 -1.84
CA SER A 223 -1.89 0.38 -2.76
C SER A 223 -2.35 0.58 -4.20
N SER A 224 -3.31 1.47 -4.44
CA SER A 224 -3.83 1.76 -5.79
C SER A 224 -2.79 2.49 -6.66
N ALA A 225 -2.91 2.37 -7.98
CA ALA A 225 -2.02 3.05 -8.92
C ALA A 225 -2.16 4.57 -8.91
N SER A 226 -3.30 5.09 -8.45
CA SER A 226 -3.66 6.51 -8.44
C SER A 226 -4.01 7.03 -7.03
N SER A 227 -3.24 6.62 -6.03
CA SER A 227 -3.48 7.01 -4.63
C SER A 227 -3.36 8.52 -4.40
N ALA A 228 -2.47 9.21 -5.13
CA ALA A 228 -2.32 10.65 -5.03
C ALA A 228 -3.61 11.40 -5.36
N SER A 229 -4.30 11.03 -6.45
CA SER A 229 -5.58 11.65 -6.83
C SER A 229 -6.69 11.40 -5.81
N ILE A 230 -6.75 10.19 -5.23
CA ILE A 230 -7.71 9.88 -4.15
C ILE A 230 -7.44 10.74 -2.93
N LEU A 231 -6.17 10.86 -2.51
CA LEU A 231 -5.79 11.65 -1.35
C LEU A 231 -6.06 13.14 -1.57
N ARG A 232 -5.90 13.67 -2.79
CA ARG A 232 -6.31 15.04 -3.13
C ARG A 232 -7.81 15.22 -2.95
N MET A 233 -8.64 14.30 -3.46
CA MET A 233 -10.10 14.36 -3.27
C MET A 233 -10.50 14.31 -1.79
N LEU A 234 -9.90 13.39 -1.01
CA LEU A 234 -10.11 13.30 0.45
C LEU A 234 -9.70 14.58 1.16
N ASP A 235 -8.65 15.24 0.67
CA ASP A 235 -8.14 16.50 1.20
C ASP A 235 -9.07 17.68 0.93
N GLU A 236 -9.50 17.84 -0.32
CA GLU A 236 -10.45 18.86 -0.76
C GLU A 236 -11.79 18.76 0.01
N ASP A 237 -12.25 17.54 0.28
CA ASP A 237 -13.45 17.28 1.05
C ASP A 237 -13.24 17.39 2.56
N GLY A 238 -12.02 17.69 3.00
CA GLY A 238 -11.68 17.82 4.41
C GLY A 238 -11.75 16.51 5.21
N VAL A 239 -11.86 15.37 4.54
CA VAL A 239 -11.88 14.04 5.17
C VAL A 239 -10.48 13.66 5.65
N LEU A 240 -9.45 14.00 4.85
CA LEU A 240 -8.07 13.59 5.14
C LEU A 240 -7.53 14.19 6.45
N LYS A 241 -7.92 15.42 6.82
CA LYS A 241 -7.55 16.04 8.10
C LYS A 241 -8.07 15.29 9.33
N LEU A 242 -9.18 14.54 9.17
CA LEU A 242 -9.72 13.71 10.24
C LEU A 242 -8.95 12.40 10.42
N LEU A 243 -8.34 11.91 9.33
CA LEU A 243 -7.56 10.68 9.29
C LEU A 243 -6.11 10.90 9.69
N LEU A 244 -5.51 12.00 9.22
CA LEU A 244 -4.11 12.39 9.39
C LEU A 244 -4.02 13.80 10.01
N PRO A 245 -4.47 14.00 11.26
CA PRO A 245 -4.42 15.31 11.91
C PRO A 245 -2.99 15.84 12.06
N GLU A 246 -1.98 14.94 12.14
CA GLU A 246 -0.56 15.30 12.23
C GLU A 246 -0.05 16.05 10.99
N CYS A 247 -0.72 15.88 9.83
CA CYS A 247 -0.37 16.58 8.60
C CYS A 247 -0.99 17.97 8.48
N VAL A 248 -1.81 18.41 9.44
CA VAL A 248 -2.48 19.72 9.39
C VAL A 248 -1.46 20.86 9.41
N ASP A 249 -0.39 20.75 10.21
CA ASP A 249 0.64 21.77 10.33
C ASP A 249 1.50 21.93 9.05
N MET A 250 1.48 20.96 8.15
CA MET A 250 2.13 21.05 6.83
C MET A 250 1.39 21.97 5.87
N ARG A 251 0.09 22.25 6.13
CA ARG A 251 -0.75 23.15 5.36
C ARG A 251 -0.39 24.59 5.70
N ASN A 252 -0.52 25.47 4.73
CA ASN A 252 -0.17 26.88 4.87
C ASN A 252 1.31 27.15 5.23
N LEU A 253 2.16 26.11 5.29
CA LEU A 253 3.59 26.27 5.46
C LEU A 253 4.25 26.34 4.08
N GLN A 254 4.74 27.53 3.71
CA GLN A 254 5.47 27.72 2.48
C GLN A 254 6.87 27.11 2.56
N GLN A 255 7.26 26.40 1.52
CA GLN A 255 8.55 25.74 1.41
C GLN A 255 9.68 26.72 1.08
N SER A 256 9.37 27.81 0.36
CA SER A 256 10.28 28.95 0.08
C SER A 256 9.48 30.21 -0.21
N ASP A 257 10.10 31.37 -0.01
CA ASP A 257 9.47 32.68 -0.30
C ASP A 257 9.22 32.89 -1.80
N SER A 258 10.00 32.23 -2.66
CA SER A 258 9.89 32.35 -4.13
C SER A 258 8.91 31.36 -4.77
N LEU A 259 8.59 30.28 -4.07
CA LEU A 259 7.69 29.24 -4.51
C LEU A 259 6.49 29.23 -3.57
N HIS A 260 5.33 29.67 -4.00
CA HIS A 260 4.08 29.62 -3.24
C HIS A 260 3.59 28.15 -3.07
N LEU A 261 4.53 27.20 -2.92
CA LEU A 261 4.24 25.78 -2.77
C LEU A 261 4.16 25.42 -1.31
N GLU A 262 2.99 25.03 -0.87
CA GLU A 262 2.79 24.49 0.49
C GLU A 262 3.45 23.12 0.64
N VAL A 263 4.03 22.86 1.81
CA VAL A 263 4.69 21.57 2.11
C VAL A 263 3.73 20.38 1.90
N TRP A 264 2.47 20.55 2.26
CA TRP A 264 1.46 19.51 2.05
C TRP A 264 1.20 19.22 0.56
N GLN A 265 1.01 20.27 -0.24
CA GLN A 265 0.79 20.11 -1.69
C GLN A 265 2.02 19.50 -2.37
N HIS A 266 3.22 19.86 -1.91
CA HIS A 266 4.46 19.23 -2.37
C HIS A 266 4.47 17.73 -2.06
N SER A 267 4.09 17.32 -0.85
CA SER A 267 4.02 15.89 -0.47
C SER A 267 3.04 15.09 -1.34
N LEU A 268 1.88 15.67 -1.68
CA LEU A 268 0.93 15.06 -2.61
C LEU A 268 1.49 14.97 -4.03
N SER A 269 2.21 16.01 -4.51
CA SER A 269 2.86 16.00 -5.81
C SER A 269 4.04 15.01 -5.86
N ALA A 270 4.80 14.86 -4.77
CA ALA A 270 5.83 13.84 -4.65
C ALA A 270 5.24 12.42 -4.72
N LEU A 271 4.07 12.20 -4.12
CA LEU A 271 3.37 10.91 -4.23
C LEU A 271 2.92 10.63 -5.67
N GLU A 272 2.41 11.63 -6.38
CA GLU A 272 2.05 11.53 -7.80
C GLU A 272 3.28 11.23 -8.68
N ALA A 273 4.40 11.90 -8.41
CA ALA A 273 5.68 11.62 -9.07
C ALA A 273 6.19 10.20 -8.77
N LEU A 274 5.99 9.68 -7.55
CA LEU A 274 6.31 8.28 -7.23
C LEU A 274 5.46 7.32 -8.08
N GLU A 275 4.17 7.56 -8.23
CA GLU A 275 3.28 6.73 -9.07
C GLU A 275 3.73 6.73 -10.54
N PHE A 276 4.15 7.88 -11.05
CA PHE A 276 4.76 7.98 -12.37
C PHE A 276 6.02 7.12 -12.48
N PHE A 277 6.96 7.19 -11.53
CA PHE A 277 8.18 6.38 -11.56
C PHE A 277 7.91 4.89 -11.34
N LEU A 278 6.94 4.51 -10.53
CA LEU A 278 6.56 3.10 -10.37
C LEU A 278 6.00 2.50 -11.68
N THR A 279 5.28 3.29 -12.46
CA THR A 279 4.76 2.88 -13.77
C THR A 279 5.89 2.83 -14.81
N ASN A 280 6.85 3.75 -14.74
CA ASN A 280 7.95 3.90 -15.69
C ASN A 280 9.31 3.53 -15.07
N ILE A 281 9.35 2.52 -14.20
CA ILE A 281 10.52 2.21 -13.35
C ILE A 281 11.78 1.88 -14.17
N ARG A 282 11.63 1.28 -15.35
CA ARG A 282 12.75 1.01 -16.27
C ARG A 282 13.36 2.28 -16.86
N GLU A 283 12.57 3.33 -17.05
CA GLU A 283 13.08 4.62 -17.52
C GLU A 283 14.02 5.24 -16.48
N LEU A 284 13.69 5.12 -15.19
CA LEU A 284 14.52 5.63 -14.09
C LEU A 284 15.74 4.74 -13.84
N LEU A 285 15.54 3.43 -13.67
CA LEU A 285 16.51 2.51 -13.10
C LEU A 285 17.24 1.63 -14.15
N GLY A 286 16.81 1.64 -15.43
CA GLY A 286 17.40 0.79 -16.46
C GLY A 286 17.27 -0.70 -16.15
N ASP A 287 18.37 -1.44 -16.26
CA ASP A 287 18.44 -2.90 -16.06
C ASP A 287 18.18 -3.33 -14.60
N TYR A 288 18.27 -2.40 -13.66
CA TYR A 288 18.06 -2.66 -12.23
C TYR A 288 16.58 -2.65 -11.82
N ALA A 289 15.66 -2.34 -12.74
CA ALA A 289 14.23 -2.17 -12.47
C ALA A 289 13.56 -3.43 -11.91
N ASP A 290 13.96 -4.62 -12.37
CA ASP A 290 13.32 -5.88 -11.96
C ASP A 290 13.67 -6.24 -10.51
N GLU A 291 14.92 -6.02 -10.08
CA GLU A 291 15.32 -6.23 -8.68
C GLU A 291 14.60 -5.23 -7.77
N ALA A 292 14.56 -3.95 -8.14
CA ALA A 292 13.82 -2.93 -7.39
C ALA A 292 12.33 -3.29 -7.24
N SER A 293 11.68 -3.71 -8.33
CA SER A 293 10.28 -4.14 -8.34
C SER A 293 10.05 -5.34 -7.44
N THR A 294 10.96 -6.31 -7.46
CA THR A 294 10.91 -7.50 -6.59
C THR A 294 10.99 -7.10 -5.11
N ILE A 295 11.90 -6.22 -4.75
CA ILE A 295 12.04 -5.72 -3.37
C ILE A 295 10.78 -4.94 -2.94
N LEU A 296 10.24 -4.08 -3.81
CA LEU A 296 9.06 -3.28 -3.51
C LEU A 296 7.79 -4.12 -3.35
N SER A 297 7.68 -5.23 -4.07
CA SER A 297 6.53 -6.15 -3.98
C SER A 297 6.53 -7.00 -2.71
N GLN A 298 7.66 -7.12 -2.01
CA GLN A 298 7.76 -7.90 -0.77
C GLN A 298 6.79 -7.36 0.29
N LYS A 299 6.11 -8.29 0.96
CA LYS A 299 5.15 -7.97 2.02
C LYS A 299 5.85 -7.65 3.35
N LEU A 300 5.47 -6.54 3.97
CA LEU A 300 5.93 -6.15 5.31
C LEU A 300 5.01 -6.68 6.40
N ALA A 301 3.69 -6.67 6.15
CA ALA A 301 2.69 -7.16 7.10
C ALA A 301 1.40 -7.58 6.37
N GLY A 302 0.96 -8.83 6.59
CA GLY A 302 -0.21 -9.36 5.89
C GLY A 302 -0.05 -9.22 4.38
N GLU A 303 -1.04 -8.64 3.72
CA GLU A 303 -1.01 -8.40 2.27
C GLU A 303 -0.35 -7.06 1.88
N ARG A 304 0.06 -6.24 2.85
CA ARG A 304 0.64 -4.92 2.60
C ARG A 304 2.10 -4.99 2.17
N SER A 305 2.39 -4.49 0.98
CA SER A 305 3.73 -4.50 0.38
C SER A 305 4.61 -3.36 0.89
N ARG A 306 5.92 -3.49 0.64
CA ARG A 306 6.90 -2.42 0.87
C ARG A 306 6.57 -1.18 0.02
N GLN A 307 6.08 -1.36 -1.22
CA GLN A 307 5.64 -0.27 -2.09
C GLN A 307 4.51 0.55 -1.46
N THR A 308 3.52 -0.09 -0.83
CA THR A 308 2.43 0.60 -0.15
C THR A 308 2.95 1.46 1.01
N SER A 309 3.88 0.90 1.81
CA SER A 309 4.51 1.63 2.91
C SER A 309 5.46 2.74 2.43
N LEU A 310 6.10 2.58 1.26
CA LEU A 310 6.88 3.65 0.61
C LEU A 310 5.98 4.83 0.23
N LYS A 311 4.79 4.60 -0.31
CA LYS A 311 3.83 5.67 -0.62
C LYS A 311 3.44 6.47 0.63
N LEU A 312 3.24 5.79 1.75
CA LEU A 312 3.02 6.47 3.03
C LEU A 312 4.25 7.28 3.47
N ALA A 313 5.46 6.74 3.31
CA ALA A 313 6.69 7.45 3.64
C ALA A 313 6.90 8.70 2.77
N VAL A 314 6.59 8.62 1.45
CA VAL A 314 6.62 9.78 0.55
C VAL A 314 5.61 10.84 0.97
N LEU A 315 4.41 10.46 1.37
CA LEU A 315 3.41 11.42 1.88
C LEU A 315 3.87 12.13 3.15
N LEU A 316 4.67 11.47 3.99
CA LEU A 316 5.10 11.94 5.31
C LEU A 316 6.55 12.47 5.34
N HIS A 317 7.31 12.44 4.23
CA HIS A 317 8.75 12.72 4.27
C HIS A 317 9.09 14.09 4.89
N ASP A 318 8.24 15.06 4.66
CA ASP A 318 8.41 16.45 5.11
C ASP A 318 7.57 16.82 6.35
N ILE A 319 6.96 15.87 7.03
CA ILE A 319 6.07 16.12 8.20
C ILE A 319 6.77 16.86 9.36
N GLY A 320 8.08 16.82 9.41
CA GLY A 320 8.89 17.53 10.42
C GLY A 320 9.16 19.00 10.11
N LYS A 321 8.92 19.49 8.89
CA LYS A 321 9.23 20.87 8.47
C LYS A 321 8.56 21.95 9.34
N PRO A 322 7.27 21.83 9.71
CA PRO A 322 6.61 22.80 10.57
C PRO A 322 7.33 23.05 11.89
N PHE A 323 7.99 22.04 12.45
CA PHE A 323 8.66 22.08 13.74
C PHE A 323 10.12 22.52 13.67
N ARG A 324 10.67 22.73 12.47
CA ARG A 324 12.07 23.08 12.22
C ARG A 324 12.26 24.31 11.32
N ARG A 325 11.21 25.08 11.11
CA ARG A 325 11.27 26.31 10.33
C ARG A 325 12.18 27.32 11.01
N SER A 326 13.16 27.82 10.28
CA SER A 326 14.04 28.93 10.70
C SER A 326 14.27 29.86 9.52
N VAL A 327 14.54 31.14 9.80
CA VAL A 327 14.82 32.16 8.79
C VAL A 327 16.27 32.60 8.93
N GLY A 328 17.05 32.43 7.87
CA GLY A 328 18.44 32.89 7.81
C GLY A 328 18.58 34.42 7.76
N LYS A 329 19.80 34.92 7.92
CA LYS A 329 20.09 36.36 7.87
C LYS A 329 19.74 37.03 6.55
N ASN A 330 19.68 36.27 5.47
CA ASN A 330 19.32 36.71 4.12
C ASN A 330 17.81 36.50 3.79
N GLY A 331 16.97 36.22 4.80
CA GLY A 331 15.55 35.93 4.63
C GLY A 331 15.24 34.48 4.19
N ALA A 332 16.23 33.68 3.81
CA ALA A 332 16.00 32.33 3.33
C ALA A 332 15.41 31.42 4.41
N ILE A 333 14.38 30.64 4.05
CA ILE A 333 13.74 29.67 4.95
C ILE A 333 14.56 28.38 4.96
N HIS A 334 14.82 27.86 6.15
CA HIS A 334 15.55 26.60 6.37
C HIS A 334 14.76 25.70 7.32
N PHE A 335 14.95 24.37 7.15
CA PHE A 335 14.28 23.32 7.93
C PHE A 335 15.29 22.28 8.46
N TYR A 336 16.42 22.72 9.01
CA TYR A 336 17.50 21.81 9.44
C TYR A 336 17.02 20.81 10.49
N GLY A 337 17.29 19.51 10.24
CA GLY A 337 16.93 18.41 11.14
C GLY A 337 15.45 18.03 11.10
N HIS A 338 14.67 18.50 10.07
CA HIS A 338 13.27 18.13 9.93
C HIS A 338 13.10 16.62 9.69
N GLU A 339 14.08 15.96 9.08
CA GLU A 339 14.10 14.52 8.84
C GLU A 339 14.13 13.71 10.14
N VAL A 340 14.78 14.23 11.18
CA VAL A 340 14.86 13.58 12.49
C VAL A 340 13.51 13.68 13.22
N VAL A 341 12.99 14.90 13.37
CA VAL A 341 11.67 15.13 13.98
C VAL A 341 10.57 14.47 13.17
N GLY A 342 10.65 14.55 11.83
CA GLY A 342 9.72 13.92 10.91
C GLY A 342 9.67 12.40 11.10
N SER A 343 10.80 11.74 11.33
CA SER A 343 10.84 10.30 11.58
C SER A 343 10.11 9.89 12.86
N GLU A 344 10.19 10.70 13.93
CA GLU A 344 9.49 10.48 15.20
C GLU A 344 7.98 10.68 15.04
N LEU A 345 7.58 11.75 14.34
CA LEU A 345 6.17 12.02 14.02
C LEU A 345 5.56 10.91 13.13
N ALA A 346 6.28 10.49 12.10
CA ALA A 346 5.85 9.40 11.23
C ALA A 346 5.71 8.08 11.99
N ALA A 347 6.64 7.76 12.91
CA ALA A 347 6.53 6.59 13.76
C ALA A 347 5.30 6.67 14.67
N SER A 348 5.05 7.80 15.31
CA SER A 348 3.89 8.03 16.17
C SER A 348 2.58 7.88 15.40
N LEU A 349 2.49 8.42 14.19
CA LEU A 349 1.35 8.26 13.28
C LEU A 349 1.14 6.79 12.91
N CYS A 350 2.19 6.06 12.54
CA CYS A 350 2.10 4.63 12.21
C CYS A 350 1.59 3.81 13.40
N ILE A 351 2.06 4.10 14.63
CA ILE A 351 1.60 3.45 15.87
C ILE A 351 0.13 3.77 16.13
N ARG A 352 -0.30 5.02 15.98
CA ARG A 352 -1.69 5.44 16.12
C ARG A 352 -2.60 4.71 15.12
N LEU A 353 -2.15 4.53 13.89
CA LEU A 353 -2.85 3.76 12.85
C LEU A 353 -2.73 2.24 13.03
N ARG A 354 -2.11 1.75 14.11
CA ARG A 354 -1.95 0.31 14.36
C ARG A 354 -1.22 -0.43 13.22
N LEU A 355 -0.24 0.21 12.58
CA LEU A 355 0.67 -0.45 11.67
C LEU A 355 1.62 -1.37 12.46
N SER A 356 2.16 -2.41 11.80
CA SER A 356 3.11 -3.32 12.41
C SER A 356 4.45 -2.62 12.73
N ASN A 357 5.23 -3.19 13.65
CA ASN A 357 6.56 -2.68 13.98
C ASN A 357 7.48 -2.64 12.74
N LYS A 358 7.35 -3.60 11.82
CA LYS A 358 8.12 -3.63 10.57
C LYS A 358 7.75 -2.45 9.66
N GLU A 359 6.46 -2.18 9.47
CA GLU A 359 5.98 -1.04 8.68
C GLU A 359 6.37 0.28 9.33
N THR A 360 6.18 0.42 10.65
CA THR A 360 6.54 1.62 11.41
C THR A 360 8.04 1.92 11.29
N ASN A 361 8.89 0.91 11.49
CA ASN A 361 10.33 1.08 11.32
C ASN A 361 10.70 1.45 9.88
N PHE A 362 10.10 0.80 8.90
CA PHE A 362 10.37 1.08 7.49
C PHE A 362 10.01 2.52 7.11
N VAL A 363 8.80 2.98 7.44
CA VAL A 363 8.34 4.34 7.14
C VAL A 363 9.21 5.38 7.86
N SER A 364 9.43 5.21 9.17
CA SER A 364 10.22 6.17 9.95
C SER A 364 11.68 6.26 9.50
N GLN A 365 12.30 5.13 9.12
CA GLN A 365 13.66 5.12 8.58
C GLN A 365 13.74 5.80 7.19
N LEU A 366 12.77 5.62 6.31
CA LEU A 366 12.72 6.33 5.03
C LEU A 366 12.62 7.84 5.27
N VAL A 367 11.73 8.30 6.15
CA VAL A 367 11.61 9.72 6.52
C VAL A 367 12.92 10.24 7.11
N ARG A 368 13.58 9.48 7.99
CA ARG A 368 14.86 9.87 8.60
C ARG A 368 15.99 10.01 7.58
N GLN A 369 15.99 9.20 6.54
CA GLN A 369 17.10 9.08 5.60
C GLN A 369 16.85 9.80 4.27
N HIS A 370 15.65 10.37 4.03
CA HIS A 370 15.26 10.89 2.71
C HIS A 370 16.18 11.99 2.17
N MET A 371 16.82 12.77 3.06
CA MET A 371 17.77 13.80 2.66
C MET A 371 19.12 13.26 2.16
N ARG A 372 19.46 11.98 2.43
CA ARG A 372 20.78 11.43 2.03
C ARG A 372 21.01 11.43 0.53
N PRO A 373 20.11 10.90 -0.32
CA PRO A 373 20.30 10.93 -1.77
C PRO A 373 20.38 12.37 -2.31
N ILE A 374 19.62 13.31 -1.74
CA ILE A 374 19.66 14.73 -2.12
C ILE A 374 21.04 15.33 -1.85
N HIS A 375 21.63 15.04 -0.69
CA HIS A 375 22.98 15.50 -0.35
C HIS A 375 24.02 14.88 -1.28
N LEU A 376 23.91 13.57 -1.60
CA LEU A 376 24.81 12.90 -2.54
C LEU A 376 24.71 13.50 -3.94
N PHE A 377 23.49 13.81 -4.39
CA PHE A 377 23.26 14.37 -5.73
C PHE A 377 23.90 15.75 -5.92
N ARG A 378 23.96 16.56 -4.86
CA ARG A 378 24.61 17.89 -4.87
C ARG A 378 26.13 17.84 -4.96
N LEU A 379 26.74 16.69 -4.67
CA LEU A 379 28.20 16.52 -4.72
C LEU A 379 28.63 16.07 -6.12
N THR A 380 29.56 16.78 -6.74
CA THR A 380 30.09 16.45 -8.06
C THR A 380 31.63 16.56 -8.04
N PRO A 381 32.35 15.44 -8.18
CA PRO A 381 31.86 14.06 -8.20
C PRO A 381 31.33 13.60 -6.84
N THR A 382 30.42 12.61 -6.85
CA THR A 382 29.91 12.02 -5.60
C THR A 382 31.03 11.17 -4.95
N PRO A 383 31.42 11.43 -3.68
CA PRO A 383 32.47 10.67 -3.03
C PRO A 383 32.09 9.19 -2.86
N THR A 384 32.97 8.28 -3.26
CA THR A 384 32.74 6.83 -3.19
C THR A 384 32.42 6.35 -1.77
N ARG A 385 33.11 6.92 -0.77
CA ARG A 385 32.85 6.61 0.64
C ARG A 385 31.43 6.98 1.09
N ALA A 386 30.90 8.11 0.60
CA ALA A 386 29.53 8.52 0.92
C ALA A 386 28.49 7.60 0.24
N LEU A 387 28.76 7.18 -1.00
CA LEU A 387 27.95 6.17 -1.69
C LEU A 387 27.98 4.82 -0.99
N SER A 388 29.16 4.35 -0.58
CA SER A 388 29.29 3.07 0.15
C SER A 388 28.44 3.09 1.43
N ARG A 389 28.46 4.18 2.19
CA ARG A 389 27.63 4.35 3.38
C ARG A 389 26.12 4.40 3.08
N PHE A 390 25.75 4.94 1.93
CA PHE A 390 24.36 4.95 1.50
C PHE A 390 23.87 3.53 1.17
N PHE A 391 24.60 2.80 0.33
CA PHE A 391 24.23 1.43 -0.07
C PHE A 391 24.28 0.42 1.08
N ARG A 392 25.05 0.69 2.13
CA ARG A 392 25.06 -0.13 3.35
C ARG A 392 23.73 -0.18 4.10
N LEU A 393 22.80 0.70 3.79
CA LEU A 393 21.42 0.61 4.30
C LEU A 393 20.72 -0.69 3.89
N GLY A 394 21.21 -1.38 2.87
CA GLY A 394 20.63 -2.58 2.29
C GLY A 394 19.56 -2.29 1.24
N PRO A 395 19.31 -3.27 0.34
CA PRO A 395 18.40 -3.11 -0.78
C PRO A 395 16.96 -2.80 -0.35
N GLU A 396 16.56 -3.26 0.83
CA GLU A 396 15.25 -2.97 1.39
C GLU A 396 15.03 -1.48 1.73
N PHE A 397 16.11 -0.68 1.87
CA PHE A 397 16.03 0.75 2.14
C PHE A 397 16.56 1.61 0.99
N PHE A 398 17.68 1.26 0.34
CA PHE A 398 18.22 2.15 -0.68
C PHE A 398 17.31 2.25 -1.92
N TRP A 399 16.67 1.16 -2.35
CA TRP A 399 15.70 1.23 -3.46
C TRP A 399 14.54 2.18 -3.18
N PRO A 400 13.83 2.04 -2.05
CA PRO A 400 12.79 3.00 -1.68
C PRO A 400 13.30 4.44 -1.55
N LEU A 401 14.51 4.66 -1.02
CA LEU A 401 15.09 6.00 -0.87
C LEU A 401 15.46 6.64 -2.20
N LEU A 402 15.94 5.87 -3.18
CA LEU A 402 16.19 6.38 -4.54
C LEU A 402 14.90 6.80 -5.23
N LEU A 403 13.82 6.02 -5.07
CA LEU A 403 12.51 6.35 -5.61
C LEU A 403 11.89 7.56 -4.90
N LEU A 404 11.98 7.65 -3.58
CA LEU A 404 11.53 8.82 -2.82
C LEU A 404 12.28 10.06 -3.27
N PHE A 405 13.60 9.99 -3.38
CA PHE A 405 14.44 11.09 -3.87
C PHE A 405 14.05 11.53 -5.29
N ALA A 406 13.88 10.59 -6.22
CA ALA A 406 13.48 10.91 -7.59
C ALA A 406 12.11 11.60 -7.61
N SER A 407 11.18 11.16 -6.75
CA SER A 407 9.84 11.69 -6.64
C SER A 407 9.80 13.11 -6.06
N ASP A 408 10.54 13.33 -4.99
CA ASP A 408 10.73 14.65 -4.36
C ASP A 408 11.37 15.64 -5.34
N TYR A 409 12.45 15.20 -6.02
CA TYR A 409 13.13 16.01 -7.04
C TYR A 409 12.20 16.39 -8.20
N LYS A 410 11.43 15.44 -8.76
CA LYS A 410 10.48 15.70 -9.83
C LYS A 410 9.39 16.67 -9.38
N ALA A 411 8.79 16.46 -8.23
CA ALA A 411 7.75 17.34 -7.68
C ALA A 411 8.27 18.76 -7.46
N PHE A 412 9.51 18.91 -7.00
CA PHE A 412 10.15 20.22 -6.85
C PHE A 412 10.40 20.90 -8.19
N GLN A 413 10.90 20.17 -9.20
CA GLN A 413 11.14 20.71 -10.56
C GLN A 413 9.86 21.20 -11.22
N GLU A 414 8.77 20.46 -11.11
CA GLU A 414 7.47 20.83 -11.67
C GLU A 414 6.90 22.10 -11.02
N ALA A 415 7.08 22.24 -9.72
CA ALA A 415 6.64 23.41 -8.98
C ALA A 415 7.43 24.69 -9.34
N THR A 416 8.71 24.54 -9.72
CA THR A 416 9.58 25.69 -10.04
C THR A 416 9.41 26.20 -11.46
N SER A 417 8.49 25.63 -12.27
CA SER A 417 8.28 25.97 -13.68
C SER A 417 9.53 25.87 -14.57
N VAL A 418 10.61 25.29 -14.06
CA VAL A 418 11.87 25.08 -14.78
C VAL A 418 11.77 23.81 -15.61
N GLY A 419 10.60 23.29 -15.93
CA GLY A 419 10.36 22.10 -16.75
C GLY A 419 11.62 21.27 -16.96
N GLY A 420 12.17 20.65 -15.91
CA GLY A 420 13.53 20.16 -15.91
C GLY A 420 13.65 18.83 -16.65
N ASP A 421 14.67 18.70 -17.48
CA ASP A 421 15.07 17.41 -18.03
C ASP A 421 15.46 16.47 -16.87
N LEU A 422 14.74 15.37 -16.72
CA LEU A 422 15.03 14.34 -15.71
C LEU A 422 16.21 13.44 -16.07
N LYS A 423 16.76 13.56 -17.30
CA LYS A 423 17.90 12.74 -17.73
C LYS A 423 19.12 12.83 -16.81
N PRO A 424 19.53 14.03 -16.30
CA PRO A 424 20.64 14.13 -15.38
C PRO A 424 20.40 13.37 -14.07
N LEU A 425 19.16 13.35 -13.57
CA LEU A 425 18.75 12.59 -12.39
C LEU A 425 18.84 11.08 -12.66
N HIS A 426 18.24 10.63 -13.77
CA HIS A 426 18.26 9.21 -14.17
C HIS A 426 19.68 8.71 -14.35
N GLN A 427 20.52 9.46 -15.07
CA GLN A 427 21.91 9.08 -15.27
C GLN A 427 22.69 9.00 -13.96
N ARG A 428 22.53 9.97 -13.07
CA ARG A 428 23.21 9.97 -11.77
C ARG A 428 22.82 8.79 -10.89
N ILE A 429 21.53 8.42 -10.87
CA ILE A 429 21.03 7.26 -10.12
C ILE A 429 21.63 5.98 -10.70
N ARG A 430 21.69 5.86 -12.03
CA ARG A 430 22.31 4.69 -12.70
C ARG A 430 23.81 4.60 -12.43
N ASP A 431 24.54 5.71 -12.50
CA ASP A 431 25.98 5.74 -12.16
C ASP A 431 26.22 5.26 -10.71
N TRP A 432 25.34 5.61 -9.76
CA TRP A 432 25.42 5.11 -8.39
C TRP A 432 25.12 3.62 -8.27
N LEU A 433 24.17 3.13 -9.05
CA LEU A 433 23.83 1.71 -9.10
C LEU A 433 24.94 0.90 -9.75
N ASP A 434 25.51 1.37 -10.86
CA ASP A 434 26.68 0.75 -11.50
C ASP A 434 27.83 0.63 -10.49
N PHE A 435 28.14 1.70 -9.76
CA PHE A 435 29.15 1.65 -8.69
C PHE A 435 28.81 0.61 -7.62
N TYR A 436 27.53 0.51 -7.19
CA TYR A 436 27.12 -0.49 -6.21
C TYR A 436 27.32 -1.91 -6.75
N TYR A 437 26.85 -2.21 -7.95
CA TYR A 437 26.90 -3.56 -8.51
C TYR A 437 28.31 -3.97 -8.92
N GLU A 438 29.10 -3.06 -9.44
CA GLU A 438 30.46 -3.37 -9.91
C GLU A 438 31.48 -3.38 -8.76
N GLN A 439 31.34 -2.49 -7.77
CA GLN A 439 32.38 -2.27 -6.77
C GLN A 439 31.99 -2.73 -5.36
N LEU A 440 30.73 -2.59 -4.95
CA LEU A 440 30.31 -2.85 -3.56
C LEU A 440 29.70 -4.25 -3.39
N LYS A 441 28.74 -4.61 -4.22
CA LYS A 441 28.03 -5.89 -4.12
C LYS A 441 28.97 -7.12 -4.15
N PRO A 442 30.04 -7.15 -4.98
CA PRO A 442 31.00 -8.25 -4.91
C PRO A 442 31.70 -8.37 -3.55
N ARG A 443 31.92 -7.24 -2.85
CA ARG A 443 32.57 -7.22 -1.52
C ARG A 443 31.68 -7.72 -0.40
N GLU A 444 30.37 -7.81 -0.57
CA GLU A 444 29.45 -8.39 0.42
C GLU A 444 29.78 -9.85 0.71
N MET A 445 30.33 -10.55 -0.27
CA MET A 445 30.68 -11.97 -0.17
C MET A 445 32.15 -12.17 0.27
N GLU A 446 32.94 -11.11 0.40
CA GLU A 446 34.33 -11.21 0.85
C GLU A 446 34.39 -11.55 2.35
N PRO A 447 35.20 -12.53 2.76
CA PRO A 447 35.37 -12.80 4.17
C PRO A 447 36.07 -11.62 4.88
N PRO A 448 35.85 -11.44 6.19
CA PRO A 448 36.55 -10.41 6.96
C PRO A 448 38.08 -10.60 6.84
N ILE A 449 38.80 -9.51 6.54
CA ILE A 449 40.25 -9.50 6.36
C ILE A 449 41.00 -9.92 7.64
N VAL A 450 40.39 -9.62 8.82
CA VAL A 450 40.95 -10.01 10.12
C VAL A 450 39.85 -10.60 11.00
N SER A 451 40.22 -11.55 11.84
CA SER A 451 39.33 -12.16 12.85
C SER A 451 39.48 -11.48 14.22
N GLY A 452 38.56 -11.76 15.13
CA GLY A 452 38.66 -11.31 16.52
C GLY A 452 39.92 -11.84 17.21
N HIS A 453 40.37 -13.05 16.85
CA HIS A 453 41.61 -13.63 17.37
C HIS A 453 42.84 -12.85 16.89
N ASP A 454 42.86 -12.41 15.63
CA ASP A 454 43.95 -11.58 15.09
C ASP A 454 44.08 -10.27 15.85
N LEU A 455 42.95 -9.60 16.14
CA LEU A 455 42.91 -8.32 16.89
C LEU A 455 43.38 -8.49 18.33
N ILE A 456 42.88 -9.56 19.02
CA ILE A 456 43.27 -9.88 20.41
C ILE A 456 44.82 -10.08 20.47
N LYS A 457 45.36 -10.87 19.54
CA LYS A 457 46.79 -11.16 19.48
C LYS A 457 47.66 -9.93 19.14
N PHE A 458 47.22 -9.14 18.14
CA PHE A 458 48.01 -8.00 17.67
C PHE A 458 47.97 -6.79 18.62
N LEU A 459 46.81 -6.53 19.22
CA LEU A 459 46.57 -5.38 20.10
C LEU A 459 46.77 -5.71 21.58
N HIS A 460 47.08 -6.97 21.91
CA HIS A 460 47.20 -7.48 23.29
C HIS A 460 45.94 -7.22 24.11
N LEU A 461 44.74 -7.39 23.53
CA LEU A 461 43.44 -7.20 24.16
C LEU A 461 42.95 -8.51 24.81
N SER A 462 42.15 -8.36 25.86
CA SER A 462 41.31 -9.46 26.33
C SER A 462 40.02 -9.53 25.50
N PRO A 463 39.39 -10.73 25.40
CA PRO A 463 38.05 -10.85 24.82
C PRO A 463 37.08 -9.86 25.50
N SER A 464 36.51 -8.94 24.72
CA SER A 464 35.68 -7.85 25.24
C SER A 464 34.78 -7.27 24.14
N PRO A 465 33.72 -6.51 24.49
CA PRO A 465 32.90 -5.79 23.52
C PRO A 465 33.70 -4.85 22.61
N MET A 466 34.88 -4.38 23.04
CA MET A 466 35.79 -3.54 22.25
C MET A 466 36.27 -4.28 20.99
N VAL A 467 36.60 -5.58 21.10
CA VAL A 467 36.99 -6.38 19.92
C VAL A 467 35.87 -6.43 18.89
N GLY A 468 34.62 -6.59 19.34
CA GLY A 468 33.44 -6.55 18.45
C GLY A 468 33.26 -5.19 17.79
N ARG A 469 33.45 -4.08 18.53
CA ARG A 469 33.41 -2.72 17.98
C ARG A 469 34.48 -2.51 16.92
N LEU A 470 35.72 -2.98 17.16
CA LEU A 470 36.81 -2.90 16.19
C LEU A 470 36.52 -3.71 14.93
N LEU A 471 36.02 -4.96 15.07
CA LEU A 471 35.63 -5.79 13.93
C LEU A 471 34.58 -5.11 13.07
N ASN A 472 33.54 -4.54 13.68
CA ASN A 472 32.51 -3.83 12.96
C ASN A 472 33.06 -2.61 12.20
N ALA A 473 33.92 -1.81 12.84
CA ALA A 473 34.55 -0.67 12.20
C ALA A 473 35.49 -1.07 11.04
N LEU A 474 36.22 -2.17 11.21
CA LEU A 474 37.09 -2.71 10.13
C LEU A 474 36.26 -3.28 8.98
N ALA A 475 35.18 -3.97 9.26
CA ALA A 475 34.25 -4.43 8.22
C ALA A 475 33.67 -3.25 7.42
N GLU A 476 33.39 -2.12 8.09
CA GLU A 476 32.99 -0.86 7.40
C GLU A 476 34.08 -0.36 6.46
N LEU A 477 35.31 -0.30 6.92
CA LEU A 477 36.43 0.18 6.13
C LEU A 477 36.79 -0.78 4.97
N GLN A 478 36.63 -2.08 5.18
CA GLN A 478 36.75 -3.09 4.12
C GLN A 478 35.68 -2.90 3.05
N TRP A 479 34.42 -2.75 3.45
CA TRP A 479 33.31 -2.45 2.57
C TRP A 479 33.52 -1.14 1.78
N GLU A 480 33.96 -0.07 2.46
CA GLU A 480 34.32 1.20 1.81
C GLU A 480 35.53 1.08 0.89
N GLY A 481 36.29 -0.05 0.92
CA GLY A 481 37.54 -0.26 0.17
C GLY A 481 38.72 0.53 0.71
N CYS A 482 38.62 1.05 1.93
CA CYS A 482 39.67 1.80 2.61
C CYS A 482 40.80 0.88 3.14
N ILE A 483 40.49 -0.39 3.38
CA ILE A 483 41.44 -1.44 3.76
C ILE A 483 41.24 -2.65 2.83
N ARG A 484 42.34 -3.21 2.35
CA ARG A 484 42.36 -4.36 1.43
C ARG A 484 43.28 -5.47 1.87
N THR A 485 44.15 -5.18 2.84
CA THR A 485 45.16 -6.13 3.33
C THR A 485 45.06 -6.28 4.84
N ARG A 486 45.51 -7.46 5.32
CA ARG A 486 45.57 -7.76 6.76
C ARG A 486 46.40 -6.73 7.53
N ARG A 487 47.51 -6.26 6.96
CA ARG A 487 48.36 -5.25 7.57
C ARG A 487 47.64 -3.92 7.74
N GLU A 488 46.99 -3.42 6.67
CA GLU A 488 46.19 -2.20 6.74
C GLU A 488 45.05 -2.29 7.80
N ALA A 489 44.38 -3.45 7.89
CA ALA A 489 43.33 -3.68 8.88
C ALA A 489 43.86 -3.62 10.32
N LEU A 490 45.04 -4.25 10.58
CA LEU A 490 45.66 -4.23 11.91
C LEU A 490 46.16 -2.85 12.30
N ASP A 491 46.79 -2.13 11.36
CA ASP A 491 47.28 -0.76 11.57
C ASP A 491 46.10 0.18 11.85
N GLN A 492 44.97 0.01 11.15
CA GLN A 492 43.78 0.81 11.34
C GLN A 492 43.08 0.47 12.69
N ALA A 493 43.09 -0.80 13.07
CA ALA A 493 42.56 -1.21 14.39
C ALA A 493 43.34 -0.53 15.55
N ALA A 494 44.66 -0.45 15.42
CA ALA A 494 45.50 0.22 16.42
C ALA A 494 45.19 1.74 16.50
N ARG A 495 44.95 2.39 15.36
CA ARG A 495 44.56 3.82 15.33
C ARG A 495 43.17 4.04 15.98
N LEU A 496 42.20 3.20 15.62
CA LEU A 496 40.85 3.30 16.19
C LEU A 496 40.85 3.07 17.72
N LEU A 497 41.63 2.09 18.19
CA LEU A 497 41.75 1.82 19.62
C LEU A 497 42.31 3.02 20.38
N LYS A 498 43.33 3.70 19.83
CA LYS A 498 43.91 4.92 20.41
C LYS A 498 42.93 6.11 20.42
N GLN A 499 42.01 6.18 19.49
CA GLN A 499 40.99 7.23 19.43
C GLN A 499 39.83 7.01 20.41
N TRP A 500 39.60 5.75 20.79
CA TRP A 500 38.46 5.37 21.62
C TRP A 500 38.78 5.23 23.11
N ASN A 501 40.09 5.16 23.44
CA ASN A 501 40.65 5.28 24.78
C ASN A 501 40.99 6.75 25.10
#